data_bd3923efecef0bc172729edfd35f9282
#
_entry.id   bd3923efecef0bc172729edfd35f9282
#
_cell.length_a   1.000
_cell.length_b   1.000
_cell.length_c   1.000
_cell.angle_alpha   90.00
_cell.angle_beta   90.00
_cell.angle_gamma   90.00
#
_symmetry.space_group_name_H-M   'P 1'
#
loop_
_entity.id
_entity.type
_entity.pdbx_description
1 polymer ?
#
loop_
_entity_poly.entity_id
_entity_poly.type
_entity_poly.pdbx_seq_one_letter_code
_entity_poly.pdbx_strand_id
1 'polypeptide(L)'
;VHAAAVLVGPEEGEGDVQQRGRLSAVGDVAPAGAEADAERYFRYFPHTRDYLEQLGFRFYRFTPLRFHWNGGFATARWFSNDRIVRANPLSLESQRRIIAHMNQDHTDALRGYLARLDGVASEQGVTMVGIDAEGIDLRVVERLRRVPLSRPIGSPDEARKVLVEMAVQRQRAAH
;
A
#
# COMPACT_ATOMS: atom_id res chain seq x y z
N VAL A 1 2.36 -23.19 11.27
CA VAL A 1 0.97 -22.97 11.71
C VAL A 1 0.22 -22.29 10.58
N HIS A 2 -0.88 -22.88 10.12
CA HIS A 2 -1.72 -22.28 9.10
C HIS A 2 -2.65 -21.26 9.75
N ALA A 3 -2.73 -20.07 9.19
CA ALA A 3 -3.60 -19.00 9.64
C ALA A 3 -4.43 -18.46 8.47
N ALA A 4 -5.59 -17.90 8.78
CA ALA A 4 -6.40 -17.18 7.82
C ALA A 4 -6.40 -15.69 8.20
N ALA A 5 -6.06 -14.84 7.25
CA ALA A 5 -6.25 -13.40 7.36
C ALA A 5 -7.43 -12.97 6.48
N VAL A 6 -8.29 -12.12 7.01
CA VAL A 6 -9.41 -11.56 6.27
C VAL A 6 -9.10 -10.11 5.95
N LEU A 7 -9.00 -9.82 4.66
CA LEU A 7 -8.89 -8.46 4.15
C LEU A 7 -10.28 -8.04 3.65
N VAL A 8 -10.88 -7.07 4.27
CA VAL A 8 -12.12 -6.48 3.78
C VAL A 8 -11.74 -5.42 2.73
N GLY A 9 -12.38 -5.50 1.57
CA GLY A 9 -12.17 -4.52 0.50
C GLY A 9 -12.53 -3.09 0.93
N PRO A 10 -12.13 -2.09 0.15
CA PRO A 10 -12.11 -0.71 0.61
C PRO A 10 -13.52 -0.18 0.92
N GLU A 11 -13.53 0.58 1.94
CA GLU A 11 -14.37 1.74 2.22
C GLU A 11 -15.57 1.61 3.12
N GLU A 12 -15.59 2.59 4.00
CA GLU A 12 -16.69 3.17 4.72
C GLU A 12 -17.85 3.43 3.75
N GLY A 13 -18.77 2.52 3.64
CA GLY A 13 -20.03 2.65 2.92
C GLY A 13 -21.14 2.15 3.82
N GLU A 14 -22.24 2.87 3.89
CA GLU A 14 -23.48 2.39 4.45
C GLU A 14 -23.90 1.15 3.68
N GLY A 15 -24.12 0.01 4.37
CA GLY A 15 -24.59 -1.21 3.77
C GLY A 15 -24.20 -2.45 4.60
N ASP A 16 -24.89 -3.55 4.38
CA ASP A 16 -24.66 -4.83 5.03
C ASP A 16 -23.25 -5.34 4.71
N VAL A 17 -22.48 -5.64 5.75
CA VAL A 17 -21.11 -6.20 5.65
C VAL A 17 -21.10 -7.48 4.81
N GLN A 18 -22.19 -8.23 4.76
CA GLN A 18 -22.34 -9.45 3.96
C GLN A 18 -22.40 -9.18 2.45
N GLN A 19 -22.78 -7.97 2.04
CA GLN A 19 -22.87 -7.56 0.64
C GLN A 19 -21.55 -6.97 0.11
N ARG A 20 -20.60 -6.67 1.00
CA ARG A 20 -19.31 -6.08 0.61
C ARG A 20 -18.36 -7.15 0.07
N GLY A 21 -17.63 -6.80 -0.97
CA GLY A 21 -16.54 -7.63 -1.48
C GLY A 21 -15.51 -7.92 -0.39
N ARG A 22 -15.16 -9.20 -0.20
CA ARG A 22 -14.22 -9.64 0.83
C ARG A 22 -13.17 -10.56 0.23
N LEU A 23 -11.91 -10.24 0.46
CA LEU A 23 -10.79 -11.11 0.15
C LEU A 23 -10.27 -11.75 1.45
N SER A 24 -10.27 -13.07 1.50
CA SER A 24 -9.67 -13.84 2.60
C SER A 24 -8.42 -14.54 2.08
N ALA A 25 -7.36 -14.56 2.87
CA ALA A 25 -6.13 -15.28 2.55
C ALA A 25 -5.92 -16.43 3.55
N VAL A 26 -5.45 -17.58 3.05
CA VAL A 26 -5.00 -18.72 3.85
C VAL A 26 -3.53 -18.93 3.58
N GLY A 27 -2.72 -19.09 4.61
CA GLY A 27 -1.28 -19.22 4.49
C GLY A 27 -0.58 -19.58 5.78
N ASP A 28 0.74 -19.55 5.74
CA ASP A 28 1.60 -19.88 6.86
C ASP A 28 2.01 -18.63 7.64
N VAL A 29 2.09 -18.76 8.95
CA VAL A 29 2.58 -17.74 9.87
C VAL A 29 3.87 -18.22 10.53
N ALA A 30 4.92 -17.43 10.44
CA ALA A 30 6.21 -17.68 11.10
C ALA A 30 6.70 -16.40 11.81
N PRO A 31 7.48 -16.52 12.89
CA PRO A 31 8.12 -15.36 13.51
C PRO A 31 8.94 -14.59 12.46
N ALA A 32 8.80 -13.28 12.42
CA ALA A 32 9.59 -12.39 11.59
C ALA A 32 10.69 -11.77 12.43
N GLY A 33 11.95 -12.00 12.06
CA GLY A 33 13.11 -11.48 12.77
C GLY A 33 13.88 -10.39 12.03
N ALA A 34 13.38 -9.96 10.86
CA ALA A 34 14.09 -9.02 10.03
C ALA A 34 13.79 -7.57 10.43
N GLU A 35 14.82 -6.80 10.77
CA GLU A 35 14.75 -5.36 11.02
C GLU A 35 14.06 -4.61 9.87
N ALA A 36 14.28 -5.05 8.63
CA ALA A 36 13.64 -4.48 7.45
C ALA A 36 12.10 -4.62 7.44
N ASP A 37 11.55 -5.70 8.01
CA ASP A 37 10.09 -5.88 8.11
C ASP A 37 9.52 -4.92 9.16
N ALA A 38 10.21 -4.74 10.28
CA ALA A 38 9.84 -3.80 11.33
C ALA A 38 9.88 -2.35 10.82
N GLU A 39 10.95 -1.97 10.12
CA GLU A 39 11.09 -0.63 9.52
C GLU A 39 9.96 -0.34 8.54
N ARG A 40 9.66 -1.28 7.64
CA ARG A 40 8.54 -1.13 6.70
C ARG A 40 7.23 -0.94 7.45
N TYR A 41 6.95 -1.76 8.44
CA TYR A 41 5.73 -1.69 9.24
C TYR A 41 5.58 -0.33 9.92
N PHE A 42 6.61 0.17 10.60
CA PHE A 42 6.58 1.47 11.27
C PHE A 42 6.51 2.66 10.31
N ARG A 43 6.95 2.51 9.07
CA ARG A 43 6.75 3.53 8.05
C ARG A 43 5.27 3.70 7.70
N TYR A 44 4.52 2.59 7.69
CA TYR A 44 3.07 2.61 7.48
C TYR A 44 2.30 2.99 8.76
N PHE A 45 2.75 2.54 9.91
CA PHE A 45 2.06 2.65 11.20
C PHE A 45 3.00 3.17 12.30
N PRO A 46 3.47 4.42 12.22
CA PRO A 46 4.51 4.93 13.13
C PRO A 46 4.09 4.96 14.62
N HIS A 47 2.80 5.18 14.88
CA HIS A 47 2.24 5.23 16.24
C HIS A 47 2.23 3.87 16.95
N THR A 48 2.45 2.78 16.23
CA THR A 48 2.45 1.43 16.82
C THR A 48 3.80 1.01 17.41
N ARG A 49 4.82 1.84 17.29
CA ARG A 49 6.17 1.55 17.83
C ARG A 49 6.13 1.32 19.34
N ASP A 50 5.38 2.13 20.05
CA ASP A 50 5.24 2.05 21.50
C ASP A 50 4.59 0.74 21.95
N TYR A 51 3.73 0.14 21.13
CA TYR A 51 3.10 -1.15 21.45
C TYR A 51 4.09 -2.30 21.48
N LEU A 52 5.10 -2.31 20.60
CA LEU A 52 6.14 -3.32 20.65
C LEU A 52 6.98 -3.21 21.91
N GLU A 53 7.36 -1.98 22.28
CA GLU A 53 8.24 -1.73 23.42
C GLU A 53 7.53 -1.97 24.76
N GLN A 54 6.28 -1.50 24.89
CA GLN A 54 5.55 -1.54 26.17
C GLN A 54 4.76 -2.84 26.38
N LEU A 55 4.24 -3.45 25.31
CA LEU A 55 3.34 -4.60 25.38
C LEU A 55 4.00 -5.93 24.96
N GLY A 56 5.29 -5.91 24.60
CA GLY A 56 6.02 -7.10 24.23
C GLY A 56 5.52 -7.77 22.92
N PHE A 57 4.91 -7.00 22.03
CA PHE A 57 4.47 -7.52 20.72
C PHE A 57 5.66 -7.97 19.89
N ARG A 58 5.42 -8.98 19.05
CA ARG A 58 6.41 -9.56 18.14
C ARG A 58 5.87 -9.54 16.72
N PHE A 59 6.78 -9.38 15.76
CA PHE A 59 6.43 -9.50 14.35
C PHE A 59 6.30 -10.95 13.92
N TYR A 60 5.27 -11.20 13.15
CA TYR A 60 5.07 -12.45 12.43
C TYR A 60 4.87 -12.15 10.94
N ARG A 61 5.48 -12.99 10.11
CA ARG A 61 5.28 -12.94 8.66
C ARG A 61 4.19 -13.90 8.28
N PHE A 62 3.19 -13.39 7.58
CA PHE A 62 2.17 -14.20 6.94
C PHE A 62 2.58 -14.44 5.47
N THR A 63 2.68 -15.72 5.08
CA THR A 63 2.97 -16.13 3.70
C THR A 63 1.71 -16.72 3.10
N PRO A 64 0.99 -16.00 2.24
CA PRO A 64 -0.27 -16.47 1.67
C PRO A 64 -0.01 -17.62 0.69
N LEU A 65 -0.86 -18.66 0.76
CA LEU A 65 -0.89 -19.80 -0.16
C LEU A 65 -2.01 -19.67 -1.19
N ARG A 66 -3.17 -19.23 -0.76
CA ARG A 66 -4.34 -19.04 -1.62
C ARG A 66 -5.28 -17.98 -1.06
N PHE A 67 -6.11 -17.45 -1.93
CA PHE A 67 -7.07 -16.40 -1.62
C PHE A 67 -8.48 -16.83 -1.98
N HIS A 68 -9.44 -16.41 -1.17
CA HIS A 68 -10.86 -16.57 -1.42
C HIS A 68 -11.49 -15.19 -1.57
N TRP A 69 -12.01 -14.92 -2.76
CA TRP A 69 -12.80 -13.71 -3.03
C TRP A 69 -14.27 -14.03 -2.88
N ASN A 70 -14.98 -13.21 -2.11
CA ASN A 70 -16.43 -13.17 -2.05
C ASN A 70 -16.88 -11.77 -2.48
N GLY A 71 -17.49 -11.66 -3.65
CA GLY A 71 -17.92 -10.38 -4.25
C GLY A 71 -19.40 -10.08 -4.00
N GLY A 72 -20.03 -10.73 -3.03
CA GLY A 72 -21.47 -10.65 -2.76
C GLY A 72 -22.22 -11.90 -3.22
N PHE A 73 -23.53 -11.76 -3.46
CA PHE A 73 -24.41 -12.89 -3.74
C PHE A 73 -23.91 -13.75 -4.93
N ALA A 74 -23.65 -15.04 -4.67
CA ALA A 74 -23.23 -16.07 -5.63
C ALA A 74 -21.87 -15.87 -6.35
N THR A 75 -20.99 -14.97 -5.89
CA THR A 75 -19.69 -14.70 -6.51
C THR A 75 -18.50 -15.04 -5.61
N ALA A 76 -18.39 -16.32 -5.24
CA ALA A 76 -17.26 -16.81 -4.45
C ALA A 76 -16.26 -17.56 -5.33
N ARG A 77 -14.95 -17.19 -5.27
CA ARG A 77 -13.89 -17.83 -6.06
C ARG A 77 -12.60 -17.96 -5.27
N TRP A 78 -11.89 -19.05 -5.50
CA TRP A 78 -10.52 -19.25 -5.01
C TRP A 78 -9.51 -18.87 -6.08
N PHE A 79 -8.42 -18.26 -5.63
CA PHE A 79 -7.27 -17.91 -6.46
C PHE A 79 -6.00 -18.46 -5.81
N SER A 80 -5.08 -18.94 -6.63
CA SER A 80 -3.73 -19.26 -6.22
C SER A 80 -2.92 -18.00 -5.93
N ASN A 81 -1.86 -18.14 -5.14
CA ASN A 81 -1.02 -17.03 -4.71
C ASN A 81 -0.41 -16.25 -5.90
N ASP A 82 0.05 -16.95 -6.92
CA ASP A 82 0.66 -16.38 -8.12
C ASP A 82 -0.27 -15.46 -8.94
N ARG A 83 -1.58 -15.61 -8.74
CA ARG A 83 -2.58 -14.73 -9.39
C ARG A 83 -2.83 -13.42 -8.66
N ILE A 84 -2.52 -13.37 -7.38
CA ILE A 84 -2.86 -12.23 -6.49
C ILE A 84 -1.60 -11.50 -6.05
N VAL A 85 -0.57 -12.25 -5.64
CA VAL A 85 0.66 -11.66 -5.11
C VAL A 85 1.69 -11.53 -6.21
N ARG A 86 2.20 -10.33 -6.39
CA ARG A 86 3.30 -10.03 -7.29
C ARG A 86 4.52 -9.60 -6.50
N ALA A 87 5.69 -10.05 -6.92
CA ALA A 87 6.93 -9.57 -6.36
C ALA A 87 7.11 -8.08 -6.70
N ASN A 88 7.54 -7.30 -5.72
CA ASN A 88 7.92 -5.93 -5.99
C ASN A 88 9.26 -5.91 -6.75
N PRO A 89 9.35 -5.31 -7.95
CA PRO A 89 10.58 -5.25 -8.73
C PRO A 89 11.63 -4.34 -8.11
N LEU A 90 11.23 -3.46 -7.19
CA LEU A 90 12.14 -2.54 -6.51
C LEU A 90 12.73 -3.20 -5.26
N SER A 91 14.06 -3.20 -5.13
CA SER A 91 14.73 -3.60 -3.89
C SER A 91 14.31 -2.70 -2.72
N LEU A 92 14.42 -3.19 -1.48
CA LEU A 92 14.12 -2.39 -0.30
C LEU A 92 14.93 -1.10 -0.24
N GLU A 93 16.20 -1.14 -0.63
CA GLU A 93 17.07 0.04 -0.71
C GLU A 93 16.55 1.05 -1.75
N SER A 94 16.16 0.58 -2.93
CA SER A 94 15.58 1.44 -3.97
C SER A 94 14.27 2.09 -3.50
N GLN A 95 13.40 1.32 -2.84
CA GLN A 95 12.17 1.86 -2.25
C GLN A 95 12.47 2.95 -1.23
N ARG A 96 13.41 2.70 -0.28
CA ARG A 96 13.81 3.69 0.75
C ARG A 96 14.30 4.98 0.12
N ARG A 97 15.19 4.89 -0.86
CA ARG A 97 15.76 6.05 -1.57
C ARG A 97 14.69 6.85 -2.30
N ILE A 98 13.80 6.19 -3.04
CA ILE A 98 12.71 6.87 -3.76
C ILE A 98 11.77 7.56 -2.75
N ILE A 99 11.36 6.87 -1.70
CA ILE A 99 10.46 7.40 -0.67
C ILE A 99 11.09 8.61 0.03
N ALA A 100 12.34 8.51 0.44
CA ALA A 100 13.05 9.62 1.09
C ALA A 100 13.13 10.84 0.18
N HIS A 101 13.55 10.67 -1.07
CA HIS A 101 13.64 11.74 -2.05
C HIS A 101 12.29 12.41 -2.32
N MET A 102 11.23 11.62 -2.53
CA MET A 102 9.89 12.16 -2.76
C MET A 102 9.36 12.96 -1.57
N ASN A 103 9.61 12.50 -0.35
CA ASN A 103 9.18 13.19 0.85
C ASN A 103 9.99 14.47 1.14
N GLN A 104 11.27 14.49 0.79
CA GLN A 104 12.16 15.62 1.01
C GLN A 104 11.96 16.72 -0.02
N ASP A 105 11.93 16.35 -1.31
CA ASP A 105 12.06 17.29 -2.40
C ASP A 105 10.79 17.48 -3.24
N HIS A 106 9.78 16.60 -3.10
CA HIS A 106 8.63 16.55 -4.01
C HIS A 106 7.26 16.44 -3.30
N THR A 107 7.12 17.08 -2.13
CA THR A 107 5.87 17.05 -1.35
C THR A 107 4.67 17.60 -2.12
N ASP A 108 4.89 18.62 -2.96
CA ASP A 108 3.83 19.18 -3.79
C ASP A 108 3.36 18.22 -4.88
N ALA A 109 4.26 17.37 -5.42
CA ALA A 109 3.87 16.32 -6.33
C ALA A 109 3.01 15.28 -5.61
N LEU A 110 3.37 14.88 -4.38
CA LEU A 110 2.57 13.94 -3.57
C LEU A 110 1.16 14.46 -3.30
N ARG A 111 1.02 15.74 -2.94
CA ARG A 111 -0.29 16.39 -2.81
C ARG A 111 -1.08 16.37 -4.12
N GLY A 112 -0.38 16.59 -5.24
CA GLY A 112 -0.98 16.54 -6.56
C GLY A 112 -1.47 15.15 -6.98
N TYR A 113 -0.76 14.10 -6.59
CA TYR A 113 -1.20 12.73 -6.85
C TYR A 113 -2.45 12.38 -6.04
N LEU A 114 -2.48 12.80 -4.77
CA LEU A 114 -3.64 12.63 -3.90
C LEU A 114 -4.87 13.38 -4.43
N ALA A 115 -4.71 14.65 -4.83
CA ALA A 115 -5.80 15.46 -5.35
C ALA A 115 -6.48 14.84 -6.58
N ARG A 116 -5.73 14.11 -7.42
CA ARG A 116 -6.30 13.36 -8.55
C ARG A 116 -7.15 12.17 -8.11
N LEU A 117 -6.80 11.54 -7.01
CA LEU A 117 -7.55 10.40 -6.49
C LEU A 117 -8.86 10.85 -5.83
N ASP A 118 -8.77 11.86 -4.97
CA ASP A 118 -9.87 12.30 -4.11
C ASP A 118 -10.66 13.50 -4.69
N GLY A 119 -10.19 14.07 -5.81
CA GLY A 119 -10.80 15.25 -6.44
C GLY A 119 -10.63 16.57 -5.66
N VAL A 120 -9.98 16.54 -4.50
CA VAL A 120 -9.78 17.70 -3.62
C VAL A 120 -8.31 17.79 -3.20
N ALA A 121 -7.74 18.98 -3.26
CA ALA A 121 -6.41 19.22 -2.72
C ALA A 121 -6.43 19.12 -1.19
N SER A 122 -5.59 18.28 -0.63
CA SER A 122 -5.43 18.20 0.83
C SER A 122 -4.45 19.28 1.30
N GLU A 123 -4.86 20.11 2.25
CA GLU A 123 -4.00 21.04 2.97
C GLU A 123 -3.15 20.32 4.03
N GLN A 124 -3.53 19.10 4.38
CA GLN A 124 -2.85 18.27 5.38
C GLN A 124 -1.52 17.72 4.83
N GLY A 125 -0.61 17.42 5.75
CA GLY A 125 0.67 16.81 5.40
C GLY A 125 0.49 15.46 4.71
N VAL A 126 1.12 15.30 3.54
CA VAL A 126 1.12 14.06 2.77
C VAL A 126 2.51 13.46 2.82
N THR A 127 2.62 12.18 3.15
CA THR A 127 3.89 11.46 3.21
C THR A 127 3.79 10.19 2.39
N MET A 128 4.74 9.96 1.52
CA MET A 128 4.87 8.69 0.81
C MET A 128 5.45 7.64 1.77
N VAL A 129 4.77 6.50 1.87
CA VAL A 129 5.16 5.40 2.78
C VAL A 129 5.47 4.10 2.04
N GLY A 130 5.09 3.98 0.77
CA GLY A 130 5.34 2.80 -0.05
C GLY A 130 5.39 3.08 -1.54
N ILE A 131 6.06 2.18 -2.27
CA ILE A 131 6.04 2.10 -3.74
C ILE A 131 6.23 0.65 -4.16
N ASP A 132 5.49 0.24 -5.17
CA ASP A 132 5.66 -1.04 -5.85
C ASP A 132 5.46 -0.91 -7.37
N ALA A 133 5.31 -2.04 -8.06
CA ALA A 133 5.17 -2.07 -9.51
C ALA A 133 3.97 -1.28 -10.05
N GLU A 134 2.92 -1.09 -9.27
CA GLU A 134 1.62 -0.61 -9.77
C GLU A 134 1.14 0.66 -9.06
N GLY A 135 1.74 1.04 -7.92
CA GLY A 135 1.25 2.16 -7.14
C GLY A 135 2.23 2.71 -6.13
N ILE A 136 1.84 3.85 -5.57
CA ILE A 136 2.45 4.45 -4.40
C ILE A 136 1.45 4.50 -3.27
N ASP A 137 1.92 4.33 -2.04
CA ASP A 137 1.10 4.45 -0.85
C ASP A 137 1.44 5.77 -0.15
N LEU A 138 0.42 6.59 0.03
CA LEU A 138 0.49 7.87 0.72
C LEU A 138 -0.19 7.78 2.06
N ARG A 139 0.39 8.39 3.09
CA ARG A 139 -0.25 8.63 4.38
C ARG A 139 -0.65 10.08 4.47
N VAL A 140 -1.92 10.30 4.82
CA VAL A 140 -2.50 11.60 5.09
C VAL A 140 -3.07 11.54 6.51
N VAL A 141 -2.37 12.16 7.46
CA VAL A 141 -2.66 12.01 8.89
C VAL A 141 -2.65 10.51 9.28
N GLU A 142 -3.79 9.92 9.63
CA GLU A 142 -3.95 8.52 10.03
C GLU A 142 -4.46 7.61 8.89
N ARG A 143 -4.73 8.17 7.70
CA ARG A 143 -5.30 7.41 6.58
C ARG A 143 -4.24 7.05 5.56
N LEU A 144 -4.29 5.81 5.10
CA LEU A 144 -3.49 5.34 3.96
C LEU A 144 -4.31 5.50 2.68
N ARG A 145 -3.67 6.01 1.64
CA ARG A 145 -4.25 6.19 0.30
C ARG A 145 -3.32 5.56 -0.73
N ARG A 146 -3.85 4.68 -1.55
CA ARG A 146 -3.08 4.12 -2.65
C ARG A 146 -3.39 4.88 -3.94
N VAL A 147 -2.35 5.42 -4.53
CA VAL A 147 -2.41 6.09 -5.83
C VAL A 147 -1.83 5.14 -6.88
N PRO A 148 -2.62 4.72 -7.87
CA PRO A 148 -2.10 3.89 -8.95
C PRO A 148 -1.11 4.69 -9.82
N LEU A 149 -0.05 4.03 -10.27
CA LEU A 149 0.84 4.58 -11.28
C LEU A 149 0.14 4.62 -12.64
N SER A 150 0.52 5.56 -13.51
CA SER A 150 -0.03 5.66 -14.86
C SER A 150 0.26 4.42 -15.73
N ARG A 151 1.30 3.67 -15.39
CA ARG A 151 1.67 2.37 -15.95
C ARG A 151 2.54 1.60 -14.95
N PRO A 152 2.58 0.26 -15.02
CA PRO A 152 3.48 -0.53 -14.18
C PRO A 152 4.95 -0.18 -14.42
N ILE A 153 5.75 -0.38 -13.38
CA ILE A 153 7.20 -0.16 -13.38
C ILE A 153 7.95 -1.44 -13.03
N GLY A 154 9.12 -1.64 -13.64
CA GLY A 154 10.03 -2.77 -13.40
C GLY A 154 11.39 -2.36 -12.82
N SER A 155 11.68 -1.06 -12.69
CA SER A 155 12.98 -0.57 -12.24
C SER A 155 12.88 0.81 -11.56
N PRO A 156 13.93 1.22 -10.79
CA PRO A 156 13.99 2.58 -10.21
C PRO A 156 13.96 3.70 -11.26
N ASP A 157 14.56 3.48 -12.42
CA ASP A 157 14.57 4.47 -13.50
C ASP A 157 13.18 4.64 -14.12
N GLU A 158 12.43 3.57 -14.26
CA GLU A 158 11.04 3.63 -14.69
C GLU A 158 10.16 4.31 -13.64
N ALA A 159 10.38 4.03 -12.35
CA ALA A 159 9.69 4.72 -11.27
C ALA A 159 9.86 6.23 -11.37
N ARG A 160 11.12 6.70 -11.55
CA ARG A 160 11.42 8.12 -11.73
C ARG A 160 10.67 8.71 -12.92
N LYS A 161 10.71 8.05 -14.09
CA LYS A 161 10.02 8.52 -15.30
C LYS A 161 8.54 8.66 -15.08
N VAL A 162 7.90 7.62 -14.53
CA VAL A 162 6.45 7.60 -14.30
C VAL A 162 6.02 8.67 -13.30
N LEU A 163 6.75 8.83 -12.19
CA LEU A 163 6.44 9.86 -11.20
C LEU A 163 6.57 11.28 -11.80
N VAL A 164 7.60 11.53 -12.61
CA VAL A 164 7.74 12.82 -13.31
C VAL A 164 6.60 13.05 -14.31
N GLU A 165 6.26 12.04 -15.13
CA GLU A 165 5.14 12.12 -16.07
C GLU A 165 3.83 12.45 -15.35
N MET A 166 3.58 11.80 -14.21
CA MET A 166 2.39 12.05 -13.38
C MET A 166 2.38 13.47 -12.76
N ALA A 167 3.54 14.04 -12.43
CA ALA A 167 3.64 15.41 -11.92
C ALA A 167 3.36 16.45 -13.00
N VAL A 168 3.92 16.26 -14.22
CA VAL A 168 3.75 17.19 -15.36
C VAL A 168 2.30 17.20 -15.87
N GLN A 169 1.62 16.07 -15.93
CA GLN A 169 0.22 16.00 -16.34
C GLN A 169 -0.70 16.85 -15.43
N ARG A 170 -0.33 17.05 -14.17
CA ARG A 170 -1.05 17.96 -13.26
C ARG A 170 -0.97 19.41 -13.71
N GLN A 171 0.21 19.87 -14.12
CA GLN A 171 0.42 21.28 -14.52
C GLN A 171 -0.41 21.63 -15.75
N ARG A 172 -0.59 20.67 -16.67
CA ARG A 172 -1.40 20.86 -17.90
C ARG A 172 -2.91 20.82 -17.66
N ALA A 173 -3.38 20.12 -16.64
CA ALA A 173 -4.80 20.05 -16.30
C ALA A 173 -5.29 21.23 -15.44
N ALA A 174 -4.37 22.02 -14.90
CA ALA A 174 -4.65 23.20 -14.06
C ALA A 174 -4.60 24.52 -14.85
N HIS A 175 -4.35 24.47 -16.16
CA HIS A 175 -4.40 25.58 -17.13
C HIS A 175 -5.46 25.33 -18.16
#